data_fb71457901c1ea9a669af60384dda8a8
#
_entry.id   fb71457901c1ea9a669af60384dda8a8
#
_cell.length_a   1.000
_cell.length_b   1.000
_cell.length_c   1.000
_cell.angle_alpha   90.00
_cell.angle_beta   90.00
_cell.angle_gamma   90.00
#
_symmetry.space_group_name_H-M   'P 1'
#
loop_
_entity.id
_entity.type
_entity.pdbx_description
1 polymer ?
#
loop_
_entity_poly.entity_id
_entity_poly.type
_entity_poly.pdbx_seq_one_letter_code
_entity_poly.pdbx_strand_id
1 'polypeptide(L)'
;GIENLLEQSRKNLVDIRTDTTGVAHYDSKKDIVFLPPASSYEYYEDYARDAVSMLISATGHQQRLAREGMVVKNGKVSEDAMKQERLVVEVASAVKLQELGISAKLSPDSMKMTDYWLRELKEDPHLPDILERDVNNAIDMIHKAERGEKVELNNRVLQNQIADIKHILPKHYYVADEIKTLPNIDTKEFVVIKEPEQKM
;
A
#
# COMPACT_ATOMS: atom_id res chain seq x y z
N GLY A 1 -17.36 12.90 2.39
CA GLY A 1 -16.23 13.52 3.11
C GLY A 1 -15.23 12.48 3.62
N ILE A 2 -14.18 12.94 4.31
CA ILE A 2 -13.08 12.10 4.79
C ILE A 2 -13.55 10.95 5.69
N GLU A 3 -14.53 11.18 6.56
CA GLU A 3 -15.04 10.16 7.50
C GLU A 3 -15.63 8.96 6.75
N ASN A 4 -16.43 9.23 5.71
CA ASN A 4 -16.98 8.17 4.87
C ASN A 4 -15.89 7.44 4.08
N LEU A 5 -14.93 8.18 3.53
CA LEU A 5 -13.77 7.61 2.85
C LEU A 5 -13.00 6.65 3.77
N LEU A 6 -12.71 7.06 5.00
CA LEU A 6 -12.01 6.24 5.99
C LEU A 6 -12.83 5.01 6.41
N GLU A 7 -14.14 5.18 6.62
CA GLU A 7 -15.03 4.07 6.96
C GLU A 7 -15.07 3.00 5.86
N GLN A 8 -15.27 3.43 4.60
CA GLN A 8 -15.29 2.53 3.46
C GLN A 8 -13.92 1.89 3.19
N SER A 9 -12.85 2.66 3.33
CA SER A 9 -11.49 2.14 3.16
C SER A 9 -11.12 1.12 4.23
N ARG A 10 -11.55 1.31 5.48
CA ARG A 10 -11.34 0.33 6.55
C ARG A 10 -12.03 -0.99 6.27
N LYS A 11 -13.22 -0.95 5.67
CA LYS A 11 -13.99 -2.16 5.32
C LYS A 11 -13.46 -2.86 4.07
N ASN A 12 -12.97 -2.11 3.10
CA ASN A 12 -12.81 -2.60 1.74
C ASN A 12 -11.38 -2.55 1.21
N LEU A 13 -10.46 -1.81 1.85
CA LEU A 13 -9.10 -1.59 1.35
C LEU A 13 -8.02 -2.05 2.33
N VAL A 14 -7.95 -1.46 3.52
CA VAL A 14 -6.83 -1.63 4.46
C VAL A 14 -7.29 -1.41 5.90
N ASP A 15 -6.67 -2.10 6.87
CA ASP A 15 -6.90 -1.84 8.30
C ASP A 15 -6.40 -0.43 8.66
N ILE A 16 -7.22 0.32 9.41
CA ILE A 16 -6.93 1.67 9.85
C ILE A 16 -7.07 1.73 11.36
N ARG A 17 -5.99 2.10 12.04
CA ARG A 17 -5.92 2.19 13.50
C ARG A 17 -5.57 3.61 13.93
N THR A 18 -6.02 3.96 15.13
CA THR A 18 -5.64 5.22 15.74
C THR A 18 -4.19 5.16 16.19
N ASP A 19 -3.40 6.15 15.79
CA ASP A 19 -2.05 6.34 16.28
C ASP A 19 -2.05 7.20 17.54
N THR A 20 -1.21 6.86 18.50
CA THR A 20 -1.04 7.61 19.76
C THR A 20 0.27 8.40 19.81
N THR A 21 1.14 8.24 18.81
CA THR A 21 2.44 8.94 18.75
C THR A 21 2.35 10.31 18.10
N GLY A 22 1.22 10.62 17.45
CA GLY A 22 0.97 11.90 16.78
C GLY A 22 1.50 11.96 15.34
N VAL A 23 1.93 10.84 14.76
CA VAL A 23 2.48 10.77 13.41
C VAL A 23 1.67 9.80 12.54
N ALA A 24 1.03 10.31 11.50
CA ALA A 24 0.38 9.47 10.51
C ALA A 24 1.43 8.67 9.73
N HIS A 25 1.23 7.35 9.61
CA HIS A 25 2.12 6.49 8.83
C HIS A 25 1.41 5.23 8.34
N TYR A 26 1.94 4.65 7.26
CA TYR A 26 1.52 3.36 6.74
C TYR A 26 2.62 2.33 6.98
N ASP A 27 2.30 1.26 7.72
CA ASP A 27 3.19 0.12 7.94
C ASP A 27 2.93 -0.92 6.84
N SER A 28 3.80 -0.97 5.85
CA SER A 28 3.65 -1.88 4.71
C SER A 28 3.89 -3.36 5.08
N LYS A 29 4.59 -3.64 6.18
CA LYS A 29 4.82 -5.02 6.64
C LYS A 29 3.59 -5.60 7.32
N LYS A 30 2.91 -4.77 8.11
CA LYS A 30 1.66 -5.14 8.79
C LYS A 30 0.43 -4.88 7.95
N ASP A 31 0.56 -4.12 6.87
CA ASP A 31 -0.52 -3.62 6.04
C ASP A 31 -1.58 -2.85 6.86
N ILE A 32 -1.10 -1.90 7.65
CA ILE A 32 -1.94 -1.10 8.54
C ILE A 32 -1.64 0.39 8.32
N VAL A 33 -2.68 1.19 8.19
CA VAL A 33 -2.63 2.65 8.29
C VAL A 33 -2.80 3.06 9.76
N PHE A 34 -1.86 3.83 10.27
CA PHE A 34 -1.94 4.49 11.58
C PHE A 34 -2.20 5.97 11.38
N LEU A 35 -3.30 6.47 11.94
CA LEU A 35 -3.74 7.84 11.78
C LEU A 35 -4.04 8.45 13.15
N PRO A 36 -3.40 9.58 13.52
CA PRO A 36 -3.78 10.32 14.71
C PRO A 36 -5.23 10.77 14.66
N PRO A 37 -5.91 10.94 15.79
CA PRO A 37 -7.28 11.44 15.80
C PRO A 37 -7.36 12.84 15.20
N ALA A 38 -8.44 13.16 14.50
CA ALA A 38 -8.64 14.48 13.87
C ALA A 38 -8.47 15.65 14.87
N SER A 39 -8.84 15.44 16.13
CA SER A 39 -8.70 16.41 17.20
C SER A 39 -7.26 16.78 17.58
N SER A 40 -6.28 16.02 17.12
CA SER A 40 -4.85 16.30 17.35
C SER A 40 -4.25 17.22 16.29
N TYR A 41 -4.98 17.52 15.22
CA TYR A 41 -4.53 18.43 14.17
C TYR A 41 -5.04 19.85 14.42
N GLU A 42 -4.21 20.83 14.10
CA GLU A 42 -4.61 22.25 14.17
C GLU A 42 -5.59 22.59 13.05
N TYR A 43 -5.37 22.03 11.85
CA TYR A 43 -6.21 22.25 10.68
C TYR A 43 -6.78 20.93 10.16
N TYR A 44 -8.06 20.93 9.83
CA TYR A 44 -8.75 19.77 9.28
C TYR A 44 -8.16 19.31 7.94
N GLU A 45 -7.67 20.25 7.15
CA GLU A 45 -7.04 20.00 5.86
C GLU A 45 -5.76 19.17 6.01
N ASP A 46 -5.01 19.37 7.09
CA ASP A 46 -3.80 18.58 7.37
C ASP A 46 -4.17 17.15 7.77
N TYR A 47 -5.20 16.97 8.58
CA TYR A 47 -5.75 15.64 8.87
C TYR A 47 -6.23 14.93 7.60
N ALA A 48 -6.99 15.64 6.77
CA ALA A 48 -7.51 15.10 5.52
C ALA A 48 -6.38 14.70 4.56
N ARG A 49 -5.35 15.54 4.42
CA ARG A 49 -4.17 15.25 3.62
C ARG A 49 -3.46 13.98 4.11
N ASP A 50 -3.18 13.88 5.40
CA ASP A 50 -2.50 12.74 5.97
C ASP A 50 -3.33 11.46 5.80
N ALA A 51 -4.64 11.52 6.06
CA ALA A 51 -5.55 10.40 5.86
C ALA A 51 -5.53 9.89 4.41
N VAL A 52 -5.68 10.79 3.44
CA VAL A 52 -5.67 10.43 2.02
C VAL A 52 -4.30 9.89 1.60
N SER A 53 -3.21 10.54 2.02
CA SER A 53 -1.84 10.10 1.67
C SER A 53 -1.53 8.69 2.17
N MET A 54 -1.98 8.33 3.37
CA MET A 54 -1.79 6.98 3.90
C MET A 54 -2.63 5.95 3.15
N LEU A 55 -3.85 6.29 2.75
CA LEU A 55 -4.67 5.40 1.92
C LEU A 55 -4.06 5.19 0.53
N ILE A 56 -3.57 6.26 -0.11
CA ILE A 56 -2.86 6.15 -1.40
C ILE A 56 -1.61 5.27 -1.25
N SER A 57 -0.83 5.46 -0.19
CA SER A 57 0.33 4.60 0.10
C SER A 57 -0.08 3.13 0.21
N ALA A 58 -1.17 2.83 0.93
CA ALA A 58 -1.68 1.47 1.07
C ALA A 58 -2.07 0.84 -0.28
N THR A 59 -2.57 1.61 -1.26
CA THR A 59 -2.85 1.07 -2.60
C THR A 59 -1.61 0.50 -3.28
N GLY A 60 -0.42 1.00 -2.96
CA GLY A 60 0.85 0.55 -3.54
C GLY A 60 1.43 -0.72 -2.95
N HIS A 61 0.80 -1.28 -1.92
CA HIS A 61 1.26 -2.51 -1.27
C HIS A 61 1.58 -3.61 -2.28
N GLN A 62 2.59 -4.44 -1.98
CA GLN A 62 3.05 -5.53 -2.86
C GLN A 62 1.94 -6.50 -3.28
N GLN A 63 0.91 -6.68 -2.47
CA GLN A 63 -0.26 -7.54 -2.75
C GLN A 63 -1.43 -6.76 -3.39
N ARG A 64 -1.28 -5.48 -3.69
CA ARG A 64 -2.24 -4.66 -4.43
C ARG A 64 -1.63 -4.20 -5.75
N LEU A 65 -1.30 -2.92 -5.89
CA LEU A 65 -0.72 -2.38 -7.12
C LEU A 65 0.78 -2.68 -7.27
N ALA A 66 1.44 -3.14 -6.22
CA ALA A 66 2.86 -3.52 -6.19
C ALA A 66 3.77 -2.45 -6.83
N ARG A 67 3.56 -1.16 -6.49
CA ARG A 67 4.41 -0.10 -7.01
C ARG A 67 5.86 -0.29 -6.54
N GLU A 68 6.82 0.03 -7.39
CA GLU A 68 8.24 -0.27 -7.15
C GLU A 68 8.77 0.32 -5.85
N GLY A 69 8.30 1.50 -5.44
CA GLY A 69 8.66 2.12 -4.18
C GLY A 69 8.11 1.43 -2.93
N MET A 70 7.21 0.46 -3.10
CA MET A 70 6.58 -0.32 -2.03
C MET A 70 7.01 -1.78 -2.02
N VAL A 71 7.77 -2.23 -3.03
CA VAL A 71 8.21 -3.62 -3.17
C VAL A 71 9.67 -3.75 -2.79
N VAL A 72 9.94 -4.60 -1.80
CA VAL A 72 11.32 -4.89 -1.37
C VAL A 72 11.94 -5.91 -2.33
N LYS A 73 13.00 -5.52 -3.01
CA LYS A 73 13.81 -6.40 -3.86
C LYS A 73 15.18 -6.58 -3.21
N ASN A 74 15.60 -7.82 -2.99
CA ASN A 74 16.90 -8.12 -2.34
C ASN A 74 17.09 -7.41 -0.98
N GLY A 75 16.03 -7.31 -0.18
CA GLY A 75 16.06 -6.69 1.14
C GLY A 75 16.08 -5.15 1.14
N LYS A 76 15.95 -4.50 -0.02
CA LYS A 76 15.98 -3.04 -0.15
C LYS A 76 14.93 -2.53 -1.15
N VAL A 77 14.49 -1.30 -0.93
CA VAL A 77 13.79 -0.48 -1.93
C VAL A 77 14.81 0.53 -2.45
N SER A 78 14.87 0.75 -3.77
CA SER A 78 15.80 1.74 -4.32
C SER A 78 15.39 3.16 -3.89
N GLU A 79 16.38 4.03 -3.72
CA GLU A 79 16.11 5.41 -3.33
C GLU A 79 15.29 6.16 -4.37
N ASP A 80 15.57 5.93 -5.66
CA ASP A 80 14.81 6.56 -6.75
C ASP A 80 13.36 6.05 -6.80
N ALA A 81 13.14 4.75 -6.57
CA ALA A 81 11.79 4.20 -6.46
C ALA A 81 11.01 4.79 -5.28
N MET A 82 11.67 5.02 -4.13
CA MET A 82 11.05 5.70 -2.98
C MET A 82 10.68 7.16 -3.29
N LYS A 83 11.55 7.89 -3.99
CA LYS A 83 11.28 9.27 -4.41
C LYS A 83 10.14 9.35 -5.42
N GLN A 84 10.08 8.40 -6.35
CA GLN A 84 8.99 8.29 -7.31
C GLN A 84 7.67 7.93 -6.61
N GLU A 85 7.68 6.98 -5.67
CA GLU A 85 6.50 6.63 -4.86
C GLU A 85 5.96 7.85 -4.12
N ARG A 86 6.81 8.65 -3.52
CA ARG A 86 6.42 9.89 -2.86
C ARG A 86 5.71 10.85 -3.81
N LEU A 87 6.19 10.98 -5.05
CA LEU A 87 5.54 11.80 -6.08
C LEU A 87 4.15 11.26 -6.45
N VAL A 88 4.01 9.95 -6.62
CA VAL A 88 2.71 9.29 -6.87
C VAL A 88 1.73 9.60 -5.73
N VAL A 89 2.16 9.41 -4.48
CA VAL A 89 1.33 9.68 -3.30
C VAL A 89 0.91 11.14 -3.26
N GLU A 90 1.82 12.07 -3.52
CA GLU A 90 1.53 13.50 -3.48
C GLU A 90 0.50 13.91 -4.54
N VAL A 91 0.70 13.48 -5.80
CA VAL A 91 -0.21 13.82 -6.91
C VAL A 91 -1.58 13.15 -6.74
N ALA A 92 -1.61 11.85 -6.42
CA ALA A 92 -2.87 11.13 -6.20
C ALA A 92 -3.65 11.70 -5.00
N SER A 93 -2.95 12.09 -3.94
CA SER A 93 -3.58 12.73 -2.78
C SER A 93 -4.18 14.07 -3.14
N ALA A 94 -3.49 14.88 -3.93
CA ALA A 94 -4.01 16.17 -4.41
C ALA A 94 -5.28 15.99 -5.24
N VAL A 95 -5.29 15.02 -6.15
CA VAL A 95 -6.47 14.67 -6.95
C VAL A 95 -7.64 14.27 -6.05
N LYS A 96 -7.40 13.36 -5.10
CA LYS A 96 -8.47 12.88 -4.21
C LYS A 96 -9.00 13.97 -3.27
N LEU A 97 -8.14 14.80 -2.72
CA LEU A 97 -8.55 15.93 -1.89
C LEU A 97 -9.39 16.93 -2.68
N GLN A 98 -9.03 17.20 -3.94
CA GLN A 98 -9.81 18.06 -4.82
C GLN A 98 -11.21 17.47 -5.07
N GLU A 99 -11.35 16.16 -5.31
CA GLU A 99 -12.65 15.48 -5.44
C GLU A 99 -13.51 15.64 -4.18
N LEU A 100 -12.88 15.70 -3.01
CA LEU A 100 -13.55 15.91 -1.72
C LEU A 100 -13.84 17.39 -1.42
N GLY A 101 -13.45 18.32 -2.30
CA GLY A 101 -13.60 19.75 -2.10
C GLY A 101 -12.63 20.33 -1.06
N ILE A 102 -11.53 19.64 -0.77
CA ILE A 102 -10.52 20.05 0.21
C ILE A 102 -9.32 20.63 -0.52
N SER A 103 -8.82 21.78 -0.05
CA SER A 103 -7.65 22.41 -0.66
C SER A 103 -6.40 21.56 -0.44
N ALA A 104 -5.76 21.16 -1.53
CA ALA A 104 -4.51 20.41 -1.48
C ALA A 104 -3.32 21.36 -1.25
N LYS A 105 -2.55 21.09 -0.20
CA LYS A 105 -1.26 21.72 0.02
C LYS A 105 -0.19 20.64 0.09
N LEU A 106 0.96 20.90 -0.52
CA LEU A 106 2.12 20.03 -0.38
C LEU A 106 2.55 19.95 1.08
N SER A 107 2.96 18.75 1.51
CA SER A 107 3.61 18.62 2.81
C SER A 107 4.95 19.37 2.82
N PRO A 108 5.46 19.80 3.99
CA PRO A 108 6.77 20.45 4.09
C PRO A 108 7.91 19.61 3.51
N ASP A 109 7.82 18.29 3.64
CA ASP A 109 8.83 17.37 3.09
C ASP A 109 8.71 17.23 1.56
N SER A 110 7.49 17.21 1.04
CA SER A 110 7.26 17.21 -0.41
C SER A 110 7.71 18.51 -1.07
N MET A 111 7.53 19.65 -0.41
CA MET A 111 8.04 20.93 -0.91
C MET A 111 9.57 20.90 -1.11
N LYS A 112 10.31 20.25 -0.22
CA LYS A 112 11.78 20.11 -0.37
C LYS A 112 12.19 19.26 -1.57
N MET A 113 11.30 18.41 -2.09
CA MET A 113 11.59 17.52 -3.22
C MET A 113 11.13 18.08 -4.56
N THR A 114 10.46 19.22 -4.58
CA THR A 114 9.86 19.77 -5.82
C THR A 114 10.88 19.95 -6.92
N ASP A 115 12.06 20.51 -6.61
CA ASP A 115 13.12 20.73 -7.61
C ASP A 115 13.66 19.42 -8.18
N TYR A 116 13.78 18.40 -7.34
CA TYR A 116 14.17 17.05 -7.77
C TYR A 116 13.13 16.48 -8.75
N TRP A 117 11.86 16.49 -8.40
CA TRP A 117 10.78 15.95 -9.25
C TRP A 117 10.67 16.71 -10.58
N LEU A 118 10.78 18.03 -10.55
CA LEU A 118 10.74 18.85 -11.79
C LEU A 118 11.90 18.52 -12.74
N ARG A 119 13.08 18.24 -12.20
CA ARG A 119 14.22 17.81 -13.00
C ARG A 119 13.98 16.41 -13.58
N GLU A 120 13.60 15.44 -12.77
CA GLU A 120 13.34 14.07 -13.23
C GLU A 120 12.24 14.01 -14.30
N LEU A 121 11.15 14.78 -14.15
CA LEU A 121 10.08 14.87 -15.15
C LEU A 121 10.54 15.49 -16.49
N LYS A 122 11.60 16.30 -16.47
CA LYS A 122 12.20 16.85 -17.69
C LYS A 122 13.20 15.92 -18.34
N GLU A 123 13.95 15.16 -17.54
CA GLU A 123 15.06 14.33 -18.00
C GLU A 123 14.62 12.92 -18.40
N ASP A 124 13.60 12.37 -17.74
CA ASP A 124 13.03 11.07 -18.09
C ASP A 124 11.70 11.20 -18.85
N PRO A 125 11.69 10.95 -20.17
CA PRO A 125 10.49 11.07 -21.00
C PRO A 125 9.42 10.04 -20.67
N HIS A 126 9.74 8.97 -19.94
CA HIS A 126 8.81 7.91 -19.55
C HIS A 126 8.17 8.16 -18.19
N LEU A 127 8.77 8.98 -17.35
CA LEU A 127 8.28 9.24 -16.00
C LEU A 127 6.86 9.84 -15.97
N PRO A 128 6.47 10.79 -16.86
CA PRO A 128 5.10 11.30 -16.89
C PRO A 128 4.04 10.21 -17.13
N ASP A 129 4.29 9.28 -18.07
CA ASP A 129 3.36 8.19 -18.39
C ASP A 129 3.24 7.20 -17.21
N ILE A 130 4.35 6.89 -16.57
CA ILE A 130 4.38 6.02 -15.38
C ILE A 130 3.62 6.69 -14.24
N LEU A 131 3.85 7.96 -14.01
CA LEU A 131 3.18 8.73 -12.96
C LEU A 131 1.67 8.79 -13.20
N GLU A 132 1.22 9.10 -14.41
CA GLU A 132 -0.20 9.12 -14.78
C GLU A 132 -0.86 7.76 -14.53
N ARG A 133 -0.24 6.68 -15.00
CA ARG A 133 -0.73 5.32 -14.78
C ARG A 133 -0.86 4.98 -13.29
N ASP A 134 0.18 5.25 -12.51
CA ASP A 134 0.22 4.88 -11.09
C ASP A 134 -0.74 5.73 -10.26
N VAL A 135 -0.90 7.01 -10.58
CA VAL A 135 -1.90 7.89 -9.96
C VAL A 135 -3.32 7.41 -10.28
N ASN A 136 -3.63 7.16 -11.54
CA ASN A 136 -4.96 6.71 -11.96
C ASN A 136 -5.32 5.36 -11.31
N ASN A 137 -4.40 4.41 -11.30
CA ASN A 137 -4.62 3.11 -10.66
C ASN A 137 -4.87 3.24 -9.15
N ALA A 138 -4.16 4.14 -8.47
CA ALA A 138 -4.37 4.39 -7.04
C ALA A 138 -5.75 4.99 -6.78
N ILE A 139 -6.15 6.01 -7.55
CA ILE A 139 -7.45 6.65 -7.44
C ILE A 139 -8.59 5.67 -7.74
N ASP A 140 -8.47 4.87 -8.80
CA ASP A 140 -9.47 3.85 -9.15
C ASP A 140 -9.66 2.82 -8.03
N MET A 141 -8.57 2.43 -7.36
CA MET A 141 -8.64 1.52 -6.23
C MET A 141 -9.35 2.15 -5.02
N ILE A 142 -9.09 3.42 -4.73
CA ILE A 142 -9.80 4.17 -3.70
C ILE A 142 -11.30 4.27 -4.05
N HIS A 143 -11.65 4.59 -5.30
CA HIS A 143 -13.04 4.65 -5.75
C HIS A 143 -13.76 3.31 -5.60
N LYS A 144 -13.10 2.18 -5.88
CA LYS A 144 -13.67 0.84 -5.62
C LYS A 144 -14.03 0.68 -4.15
N ALA A 145 -13.10 0.99 -3.25
CA ALA A 145 -13.35 0.90 -1.82
C ALA A 145 -14.51 1.81 -1.38
N GLU A 146 -14.60 3.04 -1.89
CA GLU A 146 -15.69 3.98 -1.59
C GLU A 146 -17.07 3.46 -2.03
N ARG A 147 -17.14 2.73 -3.15
CA ARG A 147 -18.37 2.08 -3.61
C ARG A 147 -18.73 0.81 -2.85
N GLY A 148 -17.96 0.44 -1.84
CA GLY A 148 -18.16 -0.78 -1.07
C GLY A 148 -17.63 -2.05 -1.73
N GLU A 149 -16.84 -1.91 -2.79
CA GLU A 149 -16.20 -3.03 -3.46
C GLU A 149 -14.93 -3.43 -2.71
N LYS A 150 -14.86 -4.66 -2.24
CA LYS A 150 -13.67 -5.14 -1.53
C LYS A 150 -12.47 -5.25 -2.47
N VAL A 151 -11.37 -4.64 -2.09
CA VAL A 151 -10.09 -4.76 -2.80
C VAL A 151 -9.40 -6.05 -2.34
N GLU A 152 -9.37 -7.04 -3.22
CA GLU A 152 -8.74 -8.32 -2.94
C GLU A 152 -7.21 -8.21 -3.03
N LEU A 153 -6.53 -8.89 -2.09
CA LEU A 153 -5.08 -8.98 -2.11
C LEU A 153 -4.62 -9.95 -3.21
N ASN A 154 -3.59 -9.54 -3.96
CA ASN A 154 -3.01 -10.39 -4.97
C ASN A 154 -2.02 -11.39 -4.35
N ASN A 155 -2.44 -12.62 -4.23
CA ASN A 155 -1.65 -13.70 -3.64
C ASN A 155 -0.53 -14.26 -4.54
N ARG A 156 -0.22 -13.65 -5.69
CA ARG A 156 0.84 -14.14 -6.60
C ARG A 156 2.20 -14.24 -5.92
N VAL A 157 2.55 -13.26 -5.08
CA VAL A 157 3.83 -13.29 -4.34
C VAL A 157 3.83 -14.47 -3.38
N LEU A 158 2.74 -14.66 -2.64
CA LEU A 158 2.60 -15.80 -1.74
C LEU A 158 2.58 -17.13 -2.49
N GLN A 159 1.90 -17.21 -3.63
CA GLN A 159 1.86 -18.41 -4.47
C GLN A 159 3.24 -18.75 -5.05
N ASN A 160 4.02 -17.74 -5.46
CA ASN A 160 5.39 -17.96 -5.93
C ASN A 160 6.29 -18.44 -4.79
N GLN A 161 6.20 -17.84 -3.62
CA GLN A 161 6.93 -18.28 -2.44
C GLN A 161 6.55 -19.71 -2.01
N ILE A 162 5.26 -20.05 -2.07
CA ILE A 162 4.79 -21.42 -1.82
C ILE A 162 5.31 -22.40 -2.90
N ALA A 163 5.36 -22.00 -4.17
CA ALA A 163 5.92 -22.81 -5.24
C ALA A 163 7.42 -23.06 -5.01
N ASP A 164 8.17 -22.03 -4.61
CA ASP A 164 9.61 -22.15 -4.29
C ASP A 164 9.83 -23.09 -3.10
N ILE A 165 9.00 -22.98 -2.06
CA ILE A 165 9.05 -23.88 -0.90
C ILE A 165 8.70 -25.31 -1.29
N LYS A 166 7.70 -25.52 -2.13
CA LYS A 166 7.31 -26.85 -2.63
C LYS A 166 8.44 -27.54 -3.42
N HIS A 167 9.30 -26.76 -4.07
CA HIS A 167 10.49 -27.29 -4.75
C HIS A 167 11.57 -27.76 -3.79
N ILE A 168 11.66 -27.18 -2.61
CA ILE A 168 12.66 -27.50 -1.60
C ILE A 168 12.20 -28.62 -0.67
N LEU A 169 10.88 -28.78 -0.49
CA LEU A 169 10.31 -29.78 0.40
C LEU A 169 10.36 -31.19 -0.21
N PRO A 170 10.61 -32.22 0.60
CA PRO A 170 10.47 -33.61 0.18
C PRO A 170 9.08 -33.89 -0.41
N LYS A 171 9.00 -34.81 -1.38
CA LYS A 171 7.76 -35.09 -2.16
C LYS A 171 6.53 -35.50 -1.32
N HIS A 172 6.72 -35.89 -0.08
CA HIS A 172 5.63 -36.29 0.83
C HIS A 172 5.07 -35.13 1.67
N TYR A 173 5.60 -33.91 1.51
CA TYR A 173 5.09 -32.71 2.17
C TYR A 173 4.22 -31.90 1.23
N TYR A 174 3.14 -31.34 1.74
CA TYR A 174 2.32 -30.37 1.01
C TYR A 174 1.88 -29.23 1.91
N VAL A 175 1.73 -28.08 1.30
CA VAL A 175 1.26 -26.88 1.98
C VAL A 175 -0.25 -26.88 1.90
N ALA A 176 -0.94 -26.75 3.04
CA ALA A 176 -2.40 -26.73 3.07
C ALA A 176 -2.95 -25.53 2.29
N ASP A 177 -4.06 -25.75 1.58
CA ASP A 177 -4.70 -24.72 0.75
C ASP A 177 -5.18 -23.50 1.57
N GLU A 178 -5.41 -23.68 2.84
CA GLU A 178 -5.81 -22.64 3.79
C GLU A 178 -4.76 -21.54 3.96
N ILE A 179 -3.48 -21.82 3.71
CA ILE A 179 -2.40 -20.82 3.76
C ILE A 179 -2.56 -19.77 2.63
N LYS A 180 -3.25 -20.12 1.54
CA LYS A 180 -3.46 -19.23 0.39
C LYS A 180 -4.34 -18.01 0.72
N THR A 181 -5.07 -18.03 1.82
CA THR A 181 -6.05 -17.01 2.21
C THR A 181 -5.59 -16.09 3.33
N LEU A 182 -4.41 -16.33 3.91
CA LEU A 182 -3.92 -15.53 5.02
C LEU A 182 -3.10 -14.33 4.53
N PRO A 183 -3.47 -13.10 4.89
CA PRO A 183 -2.64 -11.93 4.61
C PRO A 183 -1.41 -11.91 5.52
N ASN A 184 -0.27 -11.42 5.00
CA ASN A 184 0.95 -11.15 5.78
C ASN A 184 1.62 -12.34 6.48
N ILE A 185 1.73 -13.46 5.79
CA ILE A 185 2.48 -14.59 6.30
C ILE A 185 3.96 -14.41 5.98
N ASP A 186 4.81 -14.30 7.02
CA ASP A 186 6.23 -14.57 6.87
C ASP A 186 6.42 -16.08 6.70
N THR A 187 6.78 -16.49 5.48
CA THR A 187 6.91 -17.91 5.12
C THR A 187 7.95 -18.68 5.94
N LYS A 188 8.78 -18.00 6.73
CA LYS A 188 9.74 -18.65 7.64
C LYS A 188 9.08 -19.27 8.88
N GLU A 189 7.86 -18.85 9.21
CA GLU A 189 7.11 -19.35 10.37
C GLU A 189 6.13 -20.48 10.03
N PHE A 190 5.92 -20.80 8.75
CA PHE A 190 4.92 -21.78 8.30
C PHE A 190 5.53 -23.07 7.78
N VAL A 191 6.10 -23.82 8.69
CA VAL A 191 6.42 -25.22 8.44
C VAL A 191 5.52 -26.08 9.30
N VAL A 192 4.22 -26.00 9.12
CA VAL A 192 3.32 -27.02 9.68
C VAL A 192 3.13 -28.10 8.63
N ILE A 193 3.91 -29.11 8.75
CA ILE A 193 3.95 -30.23 7.86
C ILE A 193 3.36 -31.42 8.59
N LYS A 194 2.16 -31.86 8.19
CA LYS A 194 1.67 -33.19 8.56
C LYS A 194 1.97 -34.15 7.45
N GLU A 195 2.67 -35.21 7.78
CA GLU A 195 2.74 -36.39 6.89
C GLU A 195 1.32 -36.91 6.65
N PRO A 196 0.96 -37.28 5.41
CA PRO A 196 -0.26 -38.00 5.15
C PRO A 196 -0.18 -39.35 5.87
N GLU A 197 -1.18 -39.64 6.72
CA GLU A 197 -1.32 -40.96 7.27
C GLU A 197 -1.37 -41.98 6.14
N GLN A 198 -0.36 -42.81 6.07
CA GLN A 198 -0.38 -43.99 5.21
C GLN A 198 -1.51 -44.89 5.70
N LYS A 199 -2.62 -44.89 4.98
CA LYS A 199 -3.61 -45.94 5.16
C LYS A 199 -2.97 -47.25 4.66
N MET A 200 -2.66 -48.13 5.62
CA MET A 200 -2.41 -49.54 5.34
C MET A 200 -3.67 -50.20 4.79
#